data_a9f3d2471faa2d335fabe2d6567e2d81
#
_entry.id   a9f3d2471faa2d335fabe2d6567e2d81
#
_cell.length_a   1.000
_cell.length_b   1.000
_cell.length_c   1.000
_cell.angle_alpha   90.00
_cell.angle_beta   90.00
_cell.angle_gamma   90.00
#
_symmetry.space_group_name_H-M   'P 1'
#
loop_
_entity.id
_entity.type
_entity.pdbx_description
1 polymer ?
#
loop_
_entity_poly.entity_id
_entity_poly.type
_entity_poly.pdbx_seq_one_letter_code
_entity_poly.pdbx_strand_id
1 'polypeptide(L)'
;KLSAAVAMSLVVGVSLAACGGSSSSTAASATKTGSADGFGGAVTATLTVDANGTVTDCKLEGAQETENIGGAALEELSKQVVAANGPAIDGVAGATVTTKAVRKAVAAALGVELAEEAPADSAAAAPAEPAAIVPVEGGIQIGQAYAAAHGTKCFTEAVAVVKDDVILAAYLDDFQFTSADAGVTAVPNSDSDFAAGYAEGKVLMSKRANADYYSKMMAEKGGSTVALDANFDAIQNFAVGKTISELEDVAAKGAEAVDAVSGATLVDTAGYLSAIVDAAKNAQTTQAVEFNGSSEDLKLNVVYGAAHGTKCFTSGAVATAGDTIVPVSYTHLRA
;
A
#
# COMPACT_ATOMS: atom_id res chain seq x y z
N LYS A 1 3.15 -25.80 -25.66
CA LYS A 1 1.85 -25.50 -26.26
C LYS A 1 0.78 -26.24 -25.49
N LEU A 2 0.22 -25.64 -24.46
CA LEU A 2 -1.11 -25.97 -23.96
C LEU A 2 -1.70 -24.65 -23.46
N SER A 3 -2.64 -24.14 -24.26
CA SER A 3 -3.47 -22.99 -23.88
C SER A 3 -4.53 -23.49 -22.88
N ALA A 4 -4.47 -23.00 -21.65
CA ALA A 4 -5.56 -23.18 -20.70
C ALA A 4 -6.59 -22.08 -20.95
N ALA A 5 -7.70 -22.43 -21.60
CA ALA A 5 -8.85 -21.57 -21.73
C ALA A 5 -9.55 -21.51 -20.35
N VAL A 6 -9.55 -20.34 -19.74
CA VAL A 6 -10.38 -20.06 -18.57
C VAL A 6 -11.83 -19.94 -19.04
N ALA A 7 -12.62 -20.94 -18.71
CA ALA A 7 -14.05 -20.95 -18.99
C ALA A 7 -14.75 -20.02 -17.98
N MET A 8 -15.17 -18.86 -18.46
CA MET A 8 -16.00 -17.92 -17.73
C MET A 8 -17.43 -18.47 -17.72
N SER A 9 -17.85 -19.04 -16.60
CA SER A 9 -19.23 -19.56 -16.44
C SER A 9 -20.17 -18.41 -16.15
N LEU A 10 -20.87 -17.94 -17.16
CA LEU A 10 -21.95 -16.97 -17.05
C LEU A 10 -23.23 -17.72 -16.57
N VAL A 11 -23.54 -17.61 -15.28
CA VAL A 11 -24.84 -18.08 -14.76
C VAL A 11 -25.80 -16.89 -14.73
N VAL A 12 -26.60 -16.75 -15.77
CA VAL A 12 -27.75 -15.83 -15.81
C VAL A 12 -28.97 -16.57 -15.26
N GLY A 13 -29.23 -16.37 -13.97
CA GLY A 13 -30.45 -16.86 -13.33
C GLY A 13 -31.59 -15.83 -13.45
N VAL A 14 -32.50 -16.00 -14.36
CA VAL A 14 -33.77 -15.24 -14.42
C VAL A 14 -34.82 -16.04 -13.67
N SER A 15 -35.16 -15.60 -12.46
CA SER A 15 -36.29 -16.17 -11.72
C SER A 15 -37.55 -15.31 -11.99
N LEU A 16 -38.45 -15.79 -12.81
CA LEU A 16 -39.80 -15.25 -12.95
C LEU A 16 -40.68 -15.90 -11.86
N ALA A 17 -41.07 -15.14 -10.86
CA ALA A 17 -42.19 -15.54 -9.99
C ALA A 17 -43.46 -14.93 -10.53
N ALA A 18 -44.29 -15.77 -11.16
CA ALA A 18 -45.65 -15.40 -11.57
C ALA A 18 -46.64 -15.84 -10.45
N CYS A 19 -47.22 -14.87 -9.73
CA CYS A 19 -48.45 -15.07 -8.98
C CYS A 19 -49.53 -14.14 -9.54
N GLY A 20 -50.61 -14.73 -10.06
CA GLY A 20 -51.71 -14.01 -10.61
C GLY A 20 -52.62 -13.36 -9.54
N GLY A 21 -53.17 -12.20 -9.86
CA GLY A 21 -54.30 -11.58 -9.18
C GLY A 21 -54.28 -10.08 -9.19
N SER A 22 -55.12 -9.42 -10.05
CA SER A 22 -55.68 -8.06 -10.00
C SER A 22 -54.74 -6.84 -10.04
N SER A 23 -54.67 -6.26 -11.23
CA SER A 23 -54.69 -4.83 -11.57
C SER A 23 -54.22 -3.80 -10.51
N SER A 24 -52.95 -3.58 -10.44
CA SER A 24 -52.31 -2.27 -10.37
C SER A 24 -50.95 -2.45 -11.01
N SER A 25 -50.59 -1.64 -12.00
CA SER A 25 -49.30 -1.71 -12.71
C SER A 25 -48.17 -1.27 -11.80
N THR A 26 -47.75 -2.15 -10.93
CA THR A 26 -46.44 -2.06 -10.28
C THR A 26 -45.44 -2.61 -11.31
N ALA A 27 -44.64 -1.74 -11.86
CA ALA A 27 -43.53 -2.09 -12.73
C ALA A 27 -42.71 -3.21 -12.07
N ALA A 28 -42.59 -4.37 -12.74
CA ALA A 28 -41.87 -5.52 -12.15
C ALA A 28 -40.37 -5.20 -12.04
N SER A 29 -39.85 -5.17 -10.83
CA SER A 29 -38.43 -5.12 -10.62
C SER A 29 -37.78 -6.48 -10.86
N ALA A 30 -36.59 -6.49 -11.44
CA ALA A 30 -35.77 -7.68 -11.67
C ALA A 30 -34.54 -7.69 -10.78
N THR A 31 -34.24 -8.87 -10.24
CA THR A 31 -32.95 -9.07 -9.53
C THR A 31 -31.89 -9.58 -10.49
N LYS A 32 -30.72 -8.93 -10.49
CA LYS A 32 -29.56 -9.29 -11.32
C LYS A 32 -28.36 -9.51 -10.43
N THR A 33 -27.56 -10.54 -10.69
CA THR A 33 -26.40 -10.88 -9.88
C THR A 33 -25.17 -11.06 -10.77
N GLY A 34 -24.04 -10.55 -10.33
CA GLY A 34 -22.74 -10.73 -10.95
C GLY A 34 -21.64 -10.84 -9.89
N SER A 35 -20.52 -11.43 -10.26
CA SER A 35 -19.39 -11.64 -9.35
C SER A 35 -18.07 -11.37 -10.05
N ALA A 36 -17.07 -10.92 -9.28
CA ALA A 36 -15.71 -10.73 -9.76
C ALA A 36 -14.71 -10.95 -8.61
N ASP A 37 -13.46 -11.25 -8.95
CA ASP A 37 -12.41 -11.47 -7.97
C ASP A 37 -12.00 -10.13 -7.34
N GLY A 38 -12.06 -10.05 -6.01
CA GLY A 38 -11.58 -8.97 -5.17
C GLY A 38 -10.18 -9.24 -4.61
N PHE A 39 -9.83 -8.56 -3.52
CA PHE A 39 -8.51 -8.72 -2.89
C PHE A 39 -8.40 -10.04 -2.11
N GLY A 40 -9.38 -10.35 -1.28
CA GLY A 40 -9.38 -11.57 -0.45
C GLY A 40 -10.14 -12.73 -1.09
N GLY A 41 -10.98 -12.49 -2.09
CA GLY A 41 -11.83 -13.48 -2.73
C GLY A 41 -12.89 -12.85 -3.61
N ALA A 42 -13.92 -13.61 -3.98
CA ALA A 42 -14.97 -13.11 -4.84
C ALA A 42 -15.83 -12.04 -4.15
N VAL A 43 -16.08 -10.94 -4.85
CA VAL A 43 -17.09 -9.94 -4.53
C VAL A 43 -18.31 -10.16 -5.40
N THR A 44 -19.47 -10.28 -4.79
CA THR A 44 -20.74 -10.51 -5.47
C THR A 44 -21.64 -9.27 -5.33
N ALA A 45 -22.17 -8.80 -6.47
CA ALA A 45 -23.16 -7.74 -6.52
C ALA A 45 -24.54 -8.31 -6.86
N THR A 46 -25.53 -8.02 -6.02
CA THR A 46 -26.94 -8.33 -6.25
C THR A 46 -27.70 -7.02 -6.40
N LEU A 47 -28.21 -6.75 -7.60
CA LEU A 47 -28.90 -5.51 -7.97
C LEU A 47 -30.40 -5.72 -8.08
N THR A 48 -31.18 -4.77 -7.59
CA THR A 48 -32.60 -4.64 -7.92
C THR A 48 -32.75 -3.56 -8.99
N VAL A 49 -33.30 -3.94 -10.14
CA VAL A 49 -33.46 -3.05 -11.29
C VAL A 49 -34.95 -2.90 -11.59
N ASP A 50 -35.44 -1.68 -11.73
CA ASP A 50 -36.85 -1.40 -12.07
C ASP A 50 -37.14 -1.68 -13.55
N ALA A 51 -38.39 -1.51 -13.94
CA ALA A 51 -38.83 -1.72 -15.33
C ALA A 51 -38.23 -0.73 -16.34
N ASN A 52 -37.66 0.38 -15.87
CA ASN A 52 -37.01 1.39 -16.70
C ASN A 52 -35.52 1.12 -16.85
N GLY A 53 -34.99 0.08 -16.18
CA GLY A 53 -33.57 -0.23 -16.17
C GLY A 53 -32.77 0.50 -15.10
N THR A 54 -33.44 1.14 -14.13
CA THR A 54 -32.77 1.88 -13.05
C THR A 54 -32.41 0.94 -11.89
N VAL A 55 -31.18 1.02 -11.40
CA VAL A 55 -30.74 0.30 -10.21
C VAL A 55 -31.32 1.01 -8.97
N THR A 56 -32.28 0.35 -8.32
CA THR A 56 -32.97 0.89 -7.14
C THR A 56 -32.39 0.40 -5.82
N ASP A 57 -31.65 -0.71 -5.86
CA ASP A 57 -30.95 -1.29 -4.72
C ASP A 57 -29.74 -2.07 -5.17
N CYS A 58 -28.70 -2.08 -4.32
CA CYS A 58 -27.48 -2.83 -4.53
C CYS A 58 -27.02 -3.47 -3.23
N LYS A 59 -26.88 -4.78 -3.21
CA LYS A 59 -26.24 -5.50 -2.10
C LYS A 59 -24.92 -6.06 -2.58
N LEU A 60 -23.84 -5.68 -1.88
CA LEU A 60 -22.49 -6.18 -2.12
C LEU A 60 -22.09 -7.17 -1.02
N GLU A 61 -21.51 -8.29 -1.41
CA GLU A 61 -21.00 -9.32 -0.50
C GLU A 61 -19.58 -9.67 -0.89
N GLY A 62 -18.65 -9.65 0.09
CA GLY A 62 -17.24 -10.00 -0.09
C GLY A 62 -16.72 -10.57 1.24
N ALA A 63 -17.16 -11.77 1.61
CA ALA A 63 -16.90 -12.37 2.92
C ALA A 63 -15.40 -12.63 3.21
N GLN A 64 -14.55 -12.61 2.20
CA GLN A 64 -13.11 -12.83 2.31
C GLN A 64 -12.30 -11.53 2.11
N GLU A 65 -12.97 -10.41 1.88
CA GLU A 65 -12.33 -9.11 1.84
C GLU A 65 -11.77 -8.73 3.22
N THR A 66 -10.71 -7.94 3.24
CA THR A 66 -10.12 -7.45 4.50
C THR A 66 -11.15 -6.64 5.27
N GLU A 67 -11.53 -7.07 6.47
CA GLU A 67 -12.66 -6.54 7.23
C GLU A 67 -12.65 -5.01 7.39
N ASN A 68 -11.50 -4.44 7.72
CA ASN A 68 -11.34 -3.00 7.96
C ASN A 68 -11.01 -2.16 6.71
N ILE A 69 -10.89 -2.77 5.53
CA ILE A 69 -10.54 -2.09 4.27
C ILE A 69 -11.62 -2.40 3.23
N GLY A 70 -11.49 -3.53 2.53
CA GLY A 70 -12.44 -3.92 1.50
C GLY A 70 -13.83 -4.18 2.05
N GLY A 71 -13.93 -4.88 3.19
CA GLY A 71 -15.20 -5.16 3.86
C GLY A 71 -15.91 -3.88 4.30
N ALA A 72 -15.20 -2.93 4.92
CA ALA A 72 -15.75 -1.64 5.33
C ALA A 72 -16.19 -0.77 4.13
N ALA A 73 -15.51 -0.89 2.98
CA ALA A 73 -15.83 -0.12 1.78
C ALA A 73 -17.12 -0.57 1.09
N LEU A 74 -17.56 -1.82 1.26
CA LEU A 74 -18.70 -2.38 0.52
C LEU A 74 -20.00 -1.59 0.71
N GLU A 75 -20.26 -1.05 1.91
CA GLU A 75 -21.46 -0.28 2.19
C GLU A 75 -21.48 1.03 1.38
N GLU A 76 -20.36 1.74 1.35
CA GLU A 76 -20.25 2.99 0.59
C GLU A 76 -20.28 2.75 -0.91
N LEU A 77 -19.57 1.73 -1.38
CA LEU A 77 -19.59 1.31 -2.79
C LEU A 77 -21.01 0.93 -3.26
N SER A 78 -21.79 0.28 -2.40
CA SER A 78 -23.19 -0.05 -2.66
C SER A 78 -24.04 1.20 -2.93
N LYS A 79 -23.88 2.25 -2.11
CA LYS A 79 -24.55 3.54 -2.29
C LYS A 79 -24.16 4.22 -3.61
N GLN A 80 -22.85 4.18 -3.93
CA GLN A 80 -22.34 4.74 -5.18
C GLN A 80 -22.90 4.02 -6.41
N VAL A 81 -23.03 2.69 -6.38
CA VAL A 81 -23.63 1.91 -7.48
C VAL A 81 -25.07 2.34 -7.76
N VAL A 82 -25.86 2.53 -6.71
CA VAL A 82 -27.25 3.01 -6.85
C VAL A 82 -27.28 4.45 -7.39
N ALA A 83 -26.45 5.34 -6.85
CA ALA A 83 -26.37 6.74 -7.29
C ALA A 83 -25.90 6.88 -8.75
N ALA A 84 -24.91 6.07 -9.16
CA ALA A 84 -24.39 6.05 -10.53
C ALA A 84 -25.27 5.29 -11.51
N ASN A 85 -26.30 4.59 -11.03
CA ASN A 85 -27.11 3.69 -11.82
C ASN A 85 -26.30 2.64 -12.59
N GLY A 86 -25.21 2.16 -12.01
CA GLY A 86 -24.32 1.22 -12.69
C GLY A 86 -22.90 1.14 -12.14
N PRO A 87 -21.96 0.60 -12.94
CA PRO A 87 -20.60 0.35 -12.50
C PRO A 87 -19.68 1.58 -12.49
N ALA A 88 -20.13 2.74 -13.00
CA ALA A 88 -19.33 3.97 -13.05
C ALA A 88 -19.33 4.69 -11.70
N ILE A 89 -18.66 4.10 -10.71
CA ILE A 89 -18.54 4.60 -9.33
C ILE A 89 -17.16 5.22 -9.09
N ASP A 90 -17.07 6.19 -8.19
CA ASP A 90 -15.80 6.85 -7.86
C ASP A 90 -14.86 5.93 -7.06
N GLY A 91 -15.43 5.05 -6.25
CA GLY A 91 -14.68 4.13 -5.41
C GLY A 91 -14.49 4.63 -3.97
N VAL A 92 -13.70 3.87 -3.21
CA VAL A 92 -13.35 4.22 -1.83
C VAL A 92 -11.83 4.20 -1.71
N ALA A 93 -11.27 5.29 -1.20
CA ALA A 93 -9.83 5.41 -0.95
C ALA A 93 -9.34 4.24 -0.09
N GLY A 94 -8.22 3.65 -0.47
CA GLY A 94 -7.65 2.47 0.19
C GLY A 94 -8.27 1.12 -0.18
N ALA A 95 -9.45 1.08 -0.86
CA ALA A 95 -10.12 -0.15 -1.28
C ALA A 95 -10.14 -0.34 -2.82
N THR A 96 -9.05 0.04 -3.50
CA THR A 96 -8.98 0.06 -4.97
C THR A 96 -9.28 -1.31 -5.61
N VAL A 97 -8.73 -2.39 -5.05
CA VAL A 97 -8.96 -3.75 -5.60
C VAL A 97 -10.42 -4.15 -5.42
N THR A 98 -10.99 -3.91 -4.24
CA THR A 98 -12.42 -4.16 -3.96
C THR A 98 -13.31 -3.29 -4.83
N THR A 99 -12.97 -2.00 -5.03
CA THR A 99 -13.69 -1.10 -5.94
C THR A 99 -13.71 -1.63 -7.38
N LYS A 100 -12.55 -2.07 -7.90
CA LYS A 100 -12.47 -2.69 -9.25
C LYS A 100 -13.30 -3.97 -9.34
N ALA A 101 -13.30 -4.80 -8.29
CA ALA A 101 -14.12 -5.99 -8.22
C ALA A 101 -15.62 -5.66 -8.23
N VAL A 102 -16.05 -4.65 -7.46
CA VAL A 102 -17.44 -4.16 -7.44
C VAL A 102 -17.85 -3.67 -8.82
N ARG A 103 -17.04 -2.83 -9.49
CA ARG A 103 -17.32 -2.36 -10.86
C ARG A 103 -17.54 -3.54 -11.83
N LYS A 104 -16.64 -4.53 -11.80
CA LYS A 104 -16.75 -5.74 -12.64
C LYS A 104 -17.97 -6.59 -12.29
N ALA A 105 -18.27 -6.79 -11.01
CA ALA A 105 -19.42 -7.55 -10.56
C ALA A 105 -20.74 -6.87 -10.95
N VAL A 106 -20.84 -5.54 -10.82
CA VAL A 106 -21.99 -4.75 -11.24
C VAL A 106 -22.17 -4.78 -12.76
N ALA A 107 -21.09 -4.63 -13.53
CA ALA A 107 -21.12 -4.73 -14.98
C ALA A 107 -21.60 -6.11 -15.46
N ALA A 108 -21.08 -7.17 -14.83
CA ALA A 108 -21.52 -8.54 -15.11
C ALA A 108 -23.02 -8.75 -14.78
N ALA A 109 -23.50 -8.19 -13.65
CA ALA A 109 -24.91 -8.25 -13.26
C ALA A 109 -25.82 -7.53 -14.27
N LEU A 110 -25.39 -6.37 -14.76
CA LEU A 110 -26.16 -5.57 -15.72
C LEU A 110 -26.04 -6.10 -17.16
N GLY A 111 -25.01 -6.92 -17.45
CA GLY A 111 -24.71 -7.39 -18.80
C GLY A 111 -24.16 -6.28 -19.69
N VAL A 112 -23.51 -5.28 -19.08
CA VAL A 112 -22.81 -4.20 -19.80
C VAL A 112 -21.33 -4.53 -19.85
N GLU A 113 -20.69 -4.28 -20.99
CA GLU A 113 -19.24 -4.24 -21.02
C GLU A 113 -18.81 -3.01 -20.21
N LEU A 114 -17.94 -3.24 -19.21
CA LEU A 114 -17.10 -2.13 -18.77
C LEU A 114 -16.39 -1.71 -20.04
N ALA A 115 -16.62 -0.50 -20.52
CA ALA A 115 -15.63 0.12 -21.39
C ALA A 115 -14.31 -0.21 -20.73
N GLU A 116 -13.41 -0.91 -21.45
CA GLU A 116 -12.07 -1.19 -20.95
C GLU A 116 -11.54 0.17 -20.57
N GLU A 117 -11.67 0.48 -19.25
CA GLU A 117 -11.07 1.69 -18.74
C GLU A 117 -9.60 1.52 -19.12
N ALA A 118 -9.20 2.27 -20.10
CA ALA A 118 -7.86 2.77 -20.10
C ALA A 118 -7.58 3.09 -18.63
N PRO A 119 -6.63 2.37 -17.96
CA PRO A 119 -6.57 2.22 -16.51
C PRO A 119 -7.08 3.50 -15.90
N ALA A 120 -8.21 3.38 -15.17
CA ALA A 120 -8.97 4.55 -14.71
C ALA A 120 -7.90 5.46 -14.20
N ASP A 121 -7.79 6.61 -14.80
CA ASP A 121 -6.79 7.57 -14.45
C ASP A 121 -6.65 7.52 -12.94
N SER A 122 -5.81 6.59 -12.46
CA SER A 122 -5.14 6.83 -11.21
C SER A 122 -4.46 8.10 -11.62
N ALA A 123 -5.06 9.23 -11.26
CA ALA A 123 -4.55 10.55 -11.58
C ALA A 123 -3.06 10.38 -11.42
N ALA A 124 -2.34 10.37 -12.56
CA ALA A 124 -0.96 9.89 -12.62
C ALA A 124 -0.32 10.51 -11.41
N ALA A 125 0.09 9.70 -10.42
CA ALA A 125 0.33 10.18 -9.07
C ALA A 125 1.10 11.45 -9.25
N ALA A 126 0.61 12.55 -8.69
CA ALA A 126 1.24 13.84 -8.95
C ALA A 126 2.73 13.64 -8.73
N PRO A 127 3.63 14.17 -9.53
CA PRO A 127 5.06 13.95 -9.37
C PRO A 127 5.43 14.15 -7.91
N ALA A 128 6.26 13.27 -7.34
CA ALA A 128 6.73 13.43 -5.98
C ALA A 128 7.35 14.83 -5.84
N GLU A 129 6.97 15.54 -4.79
CA GLU A 129 7.61 16.82 -4.50
C GLU A 129 9.07 16.56 -4.10
N PRO A 130 10.01 17.39 -4.55
CA PRO A 130 11.37 17.31 -4.08
C PRO A 130 11.41 17.56 -2.57
N ALA A 131 12.36 16.92 -1.88
CA ALA A 131 12.57 17.15 -0.46
C ALA A 131 12.87 18.64 -0.20
N ALA A 132 12.38 19.15 0.93
CA ALA A 132 12.65 20.51 1.35
C ALA A 132 14.14 20.71 1.61
N ILE A 133 14.68 21.89 1.25
CA ILE A 133 16.05 22.27 1.60
C ILE A 133 16.01 22.96 2.97
N VAL A 134 16.67 22.36 3.96
CA VAL A 134 16.72 22.85 5.34
C VAL A 134 18.16 23.27 5.65
N PRO A 135 18.45 24.55 5.88
CA PRO A 135 19.74 24.98 6.41
C PRO A 135 19.99 24.40 7.80
N VAL A 136 21.20 23.92 8.05
CA VAL A 136 21.57 23.25 9.31
C VAL A 136 22.80 23.91 9.90
N GLU A 137 22.73 24.27 11.18
CA GLU A 137 23.84 24.72 11.98
C GLU A 137 23.83 23.98 13.34
N GLY A 138 24.96 23.37 13.70
CA GLY A 138 25.14 22.63 14.94
C GLY A 138 24.92 21.13 14.83
N GLY A 139 24.48 20.48 15.91
CA GLY A 139 24.46 19.04 16.02
C GLY A 139 23.25 18.39 15.32
N ILE A 140 23.50 17.32 14.58
CA ILE A 140 22.46 16.43 14.02
C ILE A 140 22.53 15.05 14.66
N GLN A 141 21.42 14.35 14.68
CA GLN A 141 21.26 13.04 15.31
C GLN A 141 20.64 12.05 14.33
N ILE A 142 20.93 10.76 14.47
CA ILE A 142 20.35 9.70 13.65
C ILE A 142 19.68 8.64 14.53
N GLY A 143 18.53 8.13 14.09
CA GLY A 143 17.82 7.05 14.76
C GLY A 143 17.21 6.06 13.78
N GLN A 144 17.01 4.84 14.26
CA GLN A 144 16.32 3.75 13.54
C GLN A 144 15.10 3.31 14.35
N ALA A 145 14.07 2.89 13.66
CA ALA A 145 12.88 2.26 14.23
C ALA A 145 12.43 1.09 13.36
N TYR A 146 11.76 0.13 14.00
CA TYR A 146 11.14 -1.00 13.34
C TYR A 146 9.65 -1.01 13.67
N ALA A 147 8.82 -1.08 12.65
CA ALA A 147 7.37 -0.94 12.76
C ALA A 147 6.64 -1.99 11.93
N ALA A 148 5.34 -2.10 12.11
CA ALA A 148 4.43 -2.86 11.27
C ALA A 148 3.60 -1.90 10.40
N ALA A 149 4.27 -1.11 9.55
CA ALA A 149 3.60 -0.09 8.75
C ALA A 149 2.69 -0.71 7.68
N HIS A 150 3.04 -1.90 7.15
CA HIS A 150 2.32 -2.57 6.07
C HIS A 150 1.84 -3.96 6.50
N GLY A 151 0.82 -4.00 7.34
CA GLY A 151 0.14 -5.24 7.75
C GLY A 151 0.99 -6.19 8.57
N THR A 152 0.61 -7.49 8.60
CA THR A 152 1.17 -8.49 9.51
C THR A 152 2.19 -9.44 8.87
N LYS A 153 2.46 -9.31 7.57
CA LYS A 153 3.34 -10.21 6.81
C LYS A 153 4.72 -9.63 6.51
N CYS A 154 4.97 -8.42 6.96
CA CYS A 154 6.23 -7.72 6.81
C CYS A 154 6.53 -6.87 8.05
N PHE A 155 7.73 -6.39 8.16
CA PHE A 155 8.09 -5.32 9.07
C PHE A 155 8.82 -4.22 8.32
N THR A 156 8.69 -3.00 8.80
CA THR A 156 9.25 -1.79 8.20
C THR A 156 10.46 -1.33 9.01
N GLU A 157 11.56 -1.02 8.35
CA GLU A 157 12.64 -0.24 8.90
C GLU A 157 12.48 1.21 8.45
N ALA A 158 12.56 2.11 9.41
CA ALA A 158 12.68 3.54 9.17
C ALA A 158 13.96 4.08 9.79
N VAL A 159 14.61 5.00 9.10
CA VAL A 159 15.74 5.77 9.61
C VAL A 159 15.45 7.24 9.44
N ALA A 160 15.79 8.06 10.42
CA ALA A 160 15.68 9.50 10.33
C ALA A 160 16.95 10.19 10.82
N VAL A 161 17.37 11.24 10.12
CA VAL A 161 18.36 12.22 10.60
C VAL A 161 17.58 13.47 10.99
N VAL A 162 17.82 13.97 12.19
CA VAL A 162 17.10 15.12 12.72
C VAL A 162 18.05 16.21 13.23
N LYS A 163 17.58 17.44 13.19
CA LYS A 163 18.09 18.57 13.92
C LYS A 163 16.99 19.07 14.85
N ASP A 164 17.20 18.94 16.13
CA ASP A 164 16.18 19.19 17.15
C ASP A 164 14.92 18.33 16.90
N ASP A 165 13.84 18.91 16.41
CA ASP A 165 12.60 18.24 16.04
C ASP A 165 12.33 18.19 14.52
N VAL A 166 13.22 18.77 13.71
CA VAL A 166 13.08 18.84 12.24
C VAL A 166 13.78 17.68 11.58
N ILE A 167 13.07 16.99 10.67
CA ILE A 167 13.62 15.89 9.88
C ILE A 167 14.44 16.44 8.72
N LEU A 168 15.68 15.99 8.61
CA LEU A 168 16.64 16.40 7.57
C LEU A 168 16.80 15.35 6.48
N ALA A 169 16.67 14.08 6.83
CA ALA A 169 16.68 12.96 5.91
C ALA A 169 15.86 11.80 6.50
N ALA A 170 15.25 11.02 5.64
CA ALA A 170 14.51 9.83 6.02
C ALA A 170 14.80 8.67 5.05
N TYR A 171 14.68 7.44 5.54
CA TYR A 171 14.77 6.22 4.76
C TYR A 171 13.70 5.25 5.22
N LEU A 172 13.14 4.49 4.26
CA LEU A 172 12.15 3.45 4.49
C LEU A 172 12.54 2.18 3.72
N ASP A 173 12.37 1.04 4.34
CA ASP A 173 12.35 -0.26 3.68
C ASP A 173 11.38 -1.20 4.39
N ASP A 174 10.85 -2.17 3.67
CA ASP A 174 10.04 -3.26 4.21
C ASP A 174 10.75 -4.59 4.00
N PHE A 175 10.67 -5.45 5.00
CA PHE A 175 11.18 -6.82 4.93
C PHE A 175 10.02 -7.82 4.90
N GLN A 176 10.05 -8.72 3.95
CA GLN A 176 9.02 -9.74 3.78
C GLN A 176 9.60 -11.09 3.39
N PHE A 177 9.04 -12.17 3.95
CA PHE A 177 9.35 -13.51 3.49
C PHE A 177 8.69 -13.79 2.13
N THR A 178 9.50 -14.28 1.19
CA THR A 178 9.04 -14.71 -0.14
C THR A 178 9.61 -16.09 -0.47
N SER A 179 9.17 -16.70 -1.57
CA SER A 179 9.70 -17.99 -2.00
C SER A 179 11.18 -17.86 -2.37
N ALA A 180 12.00 -18.84 -1.98
CA ALA A 180 13.43 -18.84 -2.28
C ALA A 180 13.73 -18.94 -3.80
N ASP A 181 12.79 -19.49 -4.59
CA ASP A 181 12.85 -19.61 -6.05
C ASP A 181 12.27 -18.38 -6.79
N ALA A 182 11.88 -17.33 -6.07
CA ALA A 182 11.31 -16.12 -6.66
C ALA A 182 12.33 -15.26 -7.45
N GLY A 183 13.62 -15.59 -7.38
CA GLY A 183 14.68 -14.84 -8.06
C GLY A 183 15.00 -13.49 -7.41
N VAL A 184 14.73 -13.33 -6.12
CA VAL A 184 15.00 -12.13 -5.34
C VAL A 184 16.37 -12.18 -4.66
N THR A 185 16.92 -11.03 -4.34
CA THR A 185 18.09 -10.89 -3.47
C THR A 185 17.64 -10.97 -2.02
N ALA A 186 18.02 -12.03 -1.32
CA ALA A 186 17.73 -12.20 0.11
C ALA A 186 18.62 -11.29 0.97
N VAL A 187 18.14 -10.92 2.16
CA VAL A 187 19.02 -10.30 3.15
C VAL A 187 20.09 -11.29 3.61
N PRO A 188 21.25 -10.82 4.08
CA PRO A 188 22.33 -11.71 4.52
C PRO A 188 21.85 -12.75 5.53
N ASN A 189 22.32 -13.99 5.38
CA ASN A 189 21.98 -15.18 6.17
C ASN A 189 20.50 -15.66 6.06
N SER A 190 19.67 -15.05 5.27
CA SER A 190 18.24 -15.42 5.17
C SER A 190 18.01 -16.77 4.46
N ASP A 191 18.97 -17.22 3.66
CA ASP A 191 18.99 -18.52 2.99
C ASP A 191 19.65 -19.64 3.83
N SER A 192 20.02 -19.32 5.06
CA SER A 192 20.74 -20.20 5.98
C SER A 192 20.11 -20.20 7.39
N ASP A 193 20.92 -20.08 8.42
CA ASP A 193 20.50 -20.19 9.83
C ASP A 193 19.48 -19.12 10.27
N PHE A 194 19.48 -17.94 9.68
CA PHE A 194 18.58 -16.87 10.05
C PHE A 194 17.11 -17.23 9.80
N ALA A 195 16.81 -17.80 8.65
CA ALA A 195 15.44 -18.19 8.29
C ALA A 195 15.11 -19.64 8.64
N ALA A 196 16.07 -20.42 9.16
CA ALA A 196 15.87 -21.82 9.52
C ALA A 196 14.79 -21.96 10.61
N GLY A 197 13.71 -22.68 10.30
CA GLY A 197 12.58 -22.86 11.19
C GLY A 197 11.50 -21.77 11.12
N TYR A 198 11.69 -20.71 10.34
CA TYR A 198 10.68 -19.68 10.16
C TYR A 198 9.65 -20.05 9.10
N ALA A 199 10.10 -20.44 7.90
CA ALA A 199 9.26 -20.99 6.86
C ALA A 199 10.13 -21.75 5.86
N GLU A 200 9.92 -23.05 5.72
CA GLU A 200 10.63 -23.87 4.73
C GLU A 200 10.43 -23.31 3.31
N GLY A 201 11.53 -23.22 2.53
CA GLY A 201 11.51 -22.71 1.16
C GLY A 201 11.28 -21.21 1.05
N LYS A 202 11.43 -20.45 2.13
CA LYS A 202 11.30 -18.98 2.15
C LYS A 202 12.64 -18.32 2.46
N VAL A 203 12.78 -17.10 1.93
CA VAL A 203 13.88 -16.18 2.27
C VAL A 203 13.28 -14.84 2.68
N LEU A 204 13.93 -14.13 3.60
CA LEU A 204 13.60 -12.75 3.91
C LEU A 204 14.23 -11.83 2.86
N MET A 205 13.46 -10.96 2.27
CA MET A 205 13.95 -9.96 1.32
C MET A 205 13.67 -8.54 1.81
N SER A 206 14.53 -7.61 1.48
CA SER A 206 14.27 -6.18 1.45
C SER A 206 13.44 -5.86 0.22
N LYS A 207 12.31 -5.17 0.38
CA LYS A 207 11.48 -4.76 -0.75
C LYS A 207 12.17 -3.69 -1.59
N ARG A 208 12.92 -2.78 -0.96
CA ARG A 208 13.67 -1.74 -1.66
C ARG A 208 14.81 -2.34 -2.50
N ALA A 209 15.56 -3.28 -1.96
CA ALA A 209 16.61 -3.98 -2.72
C ALA A 209 16.05 -4.83 -3.88
N ASN A 210 14.76 -5.16 -3.84
CA ASN A 210 14.03 -5.91 -4.86
C ASN A 210 12.87 -5.10 -5.44
N ALA A 211 13.05 -3.77 -5.59
CA ALA A 211 11.98 -2.85 -5.97
C ALA A 211 11.32 -3.21 -7.30
N ASP A 212 12.11 -3.61 -8.32
CA ASP A 212 11.59 -4.03 -9.62
C ASP A 212 10.64 -5.23 -9.51
N TYR A 213 11.07 -6.26 -8.75
CA TYR A 213 10.27 -7.46 -8.51
C TYR A 213 8.96 -7.11 -7.79
N TYR A 214 9.06 -6.31 -6.74
CA TYR A 214 7.90 -5.97 -5.92
C TYR A 214 6.94 -5.02 -6.64
N SER A 215 7.46 -4.03 -7.37
CA SER A 215 6.66 -3.11 -8.19
C SER A 215 5.90 -3.83 -9.29
N LYS A 216 6.54 -4.79 -9.97
CA LYS A 216 5.85 -5.65 -10.95
C LYS A 216 4.71 -6.44 -10.31
N MET A 217 4.94 -7.02 -9.14
CA MET A 217 3.90 -7.74 -8.40
C MET A 217 2.76 -6.80 -7.97
N MET A 218 3.06 -5.58 -7.53
CA MET A 218 2.06 -4.57 -7.18
C MET A 218 1.23 -4.16 -8.41
N ALA A 219 1.86 -3.98 -9.56
CA ALA A 219 1.17 -3.65 -10.81
C ALA A 219 0.26 -4.79 -11.26
N GLU A 220 0.77 -6.03 -11.28
CA GLU A 220 0.02 -7.21 -11.74
C GLU A 220 -1.15 -7.58 -10.82
N LYS A 221 -0.97 -7.51 -9.51
CA LYS A 221 -1.97 -7.93 -8.52
C LYS A 221 -2.84 -6.79 -8.00
N GLY A 222 -2.27 -5.60 -7.82
CA GLY A 222 -2.93 -4.45 -7.25
C GLY A 222 -3.24 -3.33 -8.25
N GLY A 223 -2.74 -3.43 -9.48
CA GLY A 223 -2.89 -2.39 -10.48
C GLY A 223 -2.15 -1.09 -10.12
N SER A 224 -1.09 -1.17 -9.31
CA SER A 224 -0.28 -0.01 -8.97
C SER A 224 0.39 0.57 -10.22
N THR A 225 0.36 1.88 -10.36
CA THR A 225 1.02 2.62 -11.43
C THR A 225 2.30 3.30 -10.98
N VAL A 226 2.58 3.30 -9.67
CA VAL A 226 3.78 3.87 -9.06
C VAL A 226 4.64 2.75 -8.52
N ALA A 227 5.92 2.75 -8.85
CA ALA A 227 6.88 1.79 -8.34
C ALA A 227 7.03 1.90 -6.82
N LEU A 228 7.44 0.82 -6.16
CA LEU A 228 7.55 0.80 -4.70
C LEU A 228 8.58 1.80 -4.18
N ASP A 229 9.76 1.81 -4.79
CA ASP A 229 10.85 2.74 -4.44
C ASP A 229 10.44 4.20 -4.64
N ALA A 230 9.74 4.51 -5.74
CA ALA A 230 9.19 5.84 -5.97
C ALA A 230 8.15 6.26 -4.90
N ASN A 231 7.32 5.32 -4.43
CA ASN A 231 6.42 5.56 -3.31
C ASN A 231 7.20 5.86 -2.01
N PHE A 232 8.21 5.06 -1.69
CA PHE A 232 9.04 5.29 -0.52
C PHE A 232 9.78 6.63 -0.61
N ASP A 233 10.33 6.96 -1.78
CA ASP A 233 11.01 8.23 -1.99
C ASP A 233 10.07 9.43 -1.85
N ALA A 234 8.83 9.33 -2.34
CA ALA A 234 7.81 10.37 -2.15
C ALA A 234 7.51 10.59 -0.65
N ILE A 235 7.32 9.50 0.11
CA ILE A 235 7.05 9.59 1.56
C ILE A 235 8.26 10.16 2.32
N GLN A 236 9.47 9.74 1.98
CA GLN A 236 10.71 10.25 2.57
C GLN A 236 10.91 11.74 2.28
N ASN A 237 10.74 12.15 1.03
CA ASN A 237 10.85 13.56 0.62
C ASN A 237 9.82 14.45 1.32
N PHE A 238 8.58 13.94 1.47
CA PHE A 238 7.53 14.64 2.20
C PHE A 238 7.89 14.87 3.67
N ALA A 239 8.63 13.96 4.29
CA ALA A 239 9.04 14.08 5.69
C ALA A 239 10.12 15.15 5.92
N VAL A 240 11.00 15.36 4.93
CA VAL A 240 12.11 16.33 5.06
C VAL A 240 11.57 17.74 5.22
N GLY A 241 12.10 18.46 6.18
CA GLY A 241 11.72 19.83 6.53
C GLY A 241 10.51 19.94 7.48
N LYS A 242 9.85 18.83 7.78
CA LYS A 242 8.75 18.81 8.77
C LYS A 242 9.27 18.51 10.16
N THR A 243 8.56 19.04 11.13
CA THR A 243 8.76 18.66 12.53
C THR A 243 8.14 17.28 12.79
N ILE A 244 8.60 16.63 13.85
CA ILE A 244 8.04 15.35 14.31
C ILE A 244 6.53 15.50 14.53
N SER A 245 6.07 16.58 15.17
CA SER A 245 4.65 16.82 15.43
C SER A 245 3.82 17.01 14.15
N GLU A 246 4.33 17.73 13.16
CA GLU A 246 3.65 17.88 11.87
C GLU A 246 3.47 16.53 11.15
N LEU A 247 4.46 15.64 11.24
CA LEU A 247 4.35 14.30 10.69
C LEU A 247 3.35 13.43 11.46
N GLU A 248 3.32 13.52 12.78
CA GLU A 248 2.32 12.85 13.62
C GLU A 248 0.90 13.26 13.26
N ASP A 249 0.67 14.55 13.05
CA ASP A 249 -0.64 15.08 12.66
C ASP A 249 -1.10 14.55 11.29
N VAL A 250 -0.18 14.37 10.34
CA VAL A 250 -0.51 13.76 9.06
C VAL A 250 -0.75 12.26 9.21
N ALA A 251 0.10 11.55 9.93
CA ALA A 251 -0.06 10.10 10.17
C ALA A 251 -1.38 9.79 10.91
N ALA A 252 -1.81 10.67 11.82
CA ALA A 252 -3.07 10.53 12.55
C ALA A 252 -4.32 10.56 11.66
N LYS A 253 -4.21 11.02 10.41
CA LYS A 253 -5.30 10.98 9.42
C LYS A 253 -5.61 9.57 8.91
N GLY A 254 -4.77 8.58 9.24
CA GLY A 254 -4.96 7.19 8.82
C GLY A 254 -4.93 7.05 7.30
N ALA A 255 -5.96 6.45 6.71
CA ALA A 255 -6.00 6.21 5.26
C ALA A 255 -5.92 7.49 4.40
N GLU A 256 -6.33 8.65 4.94
CA GLU A 256 -6.27 9.94 4.23
C GLU A 256 -4.85 10.54 4.21
N ALA A 257 -3.90 9.96 4.93
CA ALA A 257 -2.52 10.46 4.95
C ALA A 257 -1.86 10.37 3.56
N VAL A 258 -2.26 9.43 2.72
CA VAL A 258 -1.74 9.29 1.35
C VAL A 258 -2.05 10.52 0.50
N ASP A 259 -3.19 11.16 0.70
CA ASP A 259 -3.61 12.35 -0.06
C ASP A 259 -2.75 13.57 0.23
N ALA A 260 -2.06 13.59 1.37
CA ALA A 260 -1.12 14.64 1.74
C ALA A 260 0.25 14.47 1.10
N VAL A 261 0.57 13.28 0.57
CA VAL A 261 1.91 12.92 0.06
C VAL A 261 1.90 12.82 -1.46
N SER A 262 2.25 13.92 -2.12
CA SER A 262 2.36 13.93 -3.58
C SER A 262 3.33 12.84 -4.08
N GLY A 263 2.90 12.06 -5.05
CA GLY A 263 3.69 10.94 -5.60
C GLY A 263 3.51 9.60 -4.89
N ALA A 264 2.90 9.56 -3.71
CA ALA A 264 2.60 8.31 -3.02
C ALA A 264 1.20 7.79 -3.38
N THR A 265 1.09 6.46 -3.46
CA THR A 265 -0.18 5.73 -3.70
C THR A 265 -0.40 4.58 -2.73
N LEU A 266 0.51 4.42 -1.75
CA LEU A 266 0.42 3.35 -0.76
C LEU A 266 -0.63 3.71 0.29
N VAL A 267 -1.65 2.86 0.43
CA VAL A 267 -2.71 3.02 1.45
C VAL A 267 -2.17 3.06 2.88
N ASP A 268 -1.03 2.47 3.11
CA ASP A 268 -0.35 2.41 4.41
C ASP A 268 0.61 3.60 4.65
N THR A 269 0.50 4.68 3.87
CA THR A 269 1.33 5.90 4.01
C THR A 269 1.36 6.41 5.44
N ALA A 270 0.24 6.38 6.16
CA ALA A 270 0.17 6.73 7.58
C ALA A 270 1.13 5.89 8.45
N GLY A 271 1.17 4.58 8.21
CA GLY A 271 2.06 3.66 8.92
C GLY A 271 3.54 3.96 8.64
N TYR A 272 3.88 4.26 7.40
CA TYR A 272 5.25 4.65 7.03
C TYR A 272 5.67 5.99 7.63
N LEU A 273 4.77 6.98 7.66
CA LEU A 273 5.03 8.26 8.34
C LEU A 273 5.22 8.06 9.84
N SER A 274 4.40 7.21 10.48
CA SER A 274 4.57 6.86 11.90
C SER A 274 5.91 6.18 12.16
N ALA A 275 6.37 5.30 11.27
CA ALA A 275 7.68 4.67 11.40
C ALA A 275 8.84 5.71 11.32
N ILE A 276 8.73 6.70 10.43
CA ILE A 276 9.70 7.82 10.37
C ILE A 276 9.66 8.64 11.66
N VAL A 277 8.47 8.92 12.19
CA VAL A 277 8.32 9.62 13.49
C VAL A 277 9.02 8.87 14.62
N ASP A 278 8.82 7.54 14.68
CA ASP A 278 9.49 6.72 15.71
C ASP A 278 11.01 6.74 15.55
N ALA A 279 11.50 6.66 14.32
CA ALA A 279 12.93 6.80 14.04
C ALA A 279 13.47 8.18 14.44
N ALA A 280 12.73 9.25 14.17
CA ALA A 280 13.10 10.60 14.55
C ALA A 280 13.12 10.80 16.07
N LYS A 281 12.14 10.26 16.80
CA LYS A 281 12.14 10.25 18.27
C LYS A 281 13.32 9.46 18.85
N ASN A 282 13.63 8.31 18.24
CA ASN A 282 14.82 7.55 18.63
C ASN A 282 16.12 8.34 18.35
N ALA A 283 16.17 9.08 17.25
CA ALA A 283 17.31 9.95 16.94
C ALA A 283 17.59 10.97 18.06
N GLN A 284 16.55 11.61 18.60
CA GLN A 284 16.67 12.59 19.69
C GLN A 284 17.31 12.02 20.97
N THR A 285 17.39 10.69 21.11
CA THR A 285 18.03 10.01 22.23
C THR A 285 19.51 9.70 21.98
N THR A 286 20.01 9.91 20.78
CA THR A 286 21.39 9.62 20.38
C THR A 286 22.31 10.82 20.57
N GLN A 287 23.62 10.59 20.50
CA GLN A 287 24.58 11.66 20.57
C GLN A 287 24.54 12.50 19.28
N ALA A 288 24.43 13.81 19.44
CA ALA A 288 24.51 14.74 18.32
C ALA A 288 25.95 14.84 17.79
N VAL A 289 26.07 14.95 16.48
CA VAL A 289 27.32 15.13 15.74
C VAL A 289 27.26 16.49 15.04
N GLU A 290 28.32 17.26 15.16
CA GLU A 290 28.42 18.59 14.56
C GLU A 290 28.31 18.51 13.04
N PHE A 291 27.41 19.31 12.48
CA PHE A 291 27.21 19.45 11.05
C PHE A 291 26.74 20.87 10.74
N ASN A 292 27.41 21.52 9.79
CA ASN A 292 27.01 22.83 9.28
C ASN A 292 26.92 22.74 7.77
N GLY A 293 25.72 22.94 7.23
CA GLY A 293 25.42 22.78 5.79
C GLY A 293 23.93 22.86 5.51
N SER A 294 23.44 21.93 4.72
CA SER A 294 22.03 21.85 4.35
C SER A 294 21.58 20.40 4.30
N SER A 295 20.29 20.15 4.43
CA SER A 295 19.73 18.80 4.25
C SER A 295 20.04 18.20 2.88
N GLU A 296 20.21 19.01 1.83
CA GLU A 296 20.60 18.56 0.49
C GLU A 296 22.05 18.03 0.42
N ASP A 297 22.91 18.44 1.34
CA ASP A 297 24.29 17.95 1.44
C ASP A 297 24.35 16.56 2.08
N LEU A 298 23.28 16.14 2.78
CA LEU A 298 23.21 14.88 3.49
C LEU A 298 22.78 13.75 2.54
N LYS A 299 23.55 12.65 2.57
CA LYS A 299 23.18 11.38 1.93
C LYS A 299 22.99 10.33 2.99
N LEU A 300 21.77 9.83 3.12
CA LEU A 300 21.46 8.74 4.04
C LEU A 300 21.48 7.42 3.27
N ASN A 301 22.39 6.51 3.68
CA ASN A 301 22.52 5.18 3.08
C ASN A 301 22.26 4.13 4.15
N VAL A 302 21.53 3.09 3.78
CA VAL A 302 21.29 1.91 4.61
C VAL A 302 21.83 0.68 3.90
N VAL A 303 22.55 -0.15 4.64
CA VAL A 303 23.19 -1.36 4.13
C VAL A 303 22.88 -2.54 5.03
N TYR A 304 22.77 -3.71 4.44
CA TYR A 304 22.52 -4.96 5.15
C TYR A 304 23.73 -5.87 5.04
N GLY A 305 24.22 -6.35 6.19
CA GLY A 305 25.44 -7.16 6.26
C GLY A 305 25.34 -8.29 7.28
N ALA A 306 26.21 -9.30 7.13
CA ALA A 306 26.32 -10.41 8.08
C ALA A 306 27.40 -10.12 9.15
N ALA A 307 27.22 -9.03 9.90
CA ALA A 307 28.23 -8.58 10.84
C ALA A 307 28.28 -9.36 12.16
N HIS A 308 27.24 -10.13 12.51
CA HIS A 308 27.15 -10.86 13.77
C HIS A 308 26.63 -12.29 13.58
N GLY A 309 27.49 -13.17 13.10
CA GLY A 309 27.20 -14.61 12.92
C GLY A 309 26.13 -14.89 11.85
N THR A 310 25.62 -16.13 11.87
CA THR A 310 24.72 -16.66 10.82
C THR A 310 23.23 -16.57 11.15
N LYS A 311 22.87 -16.20 12.41
CA LYS A 311 21.49 -16.18 12.90
C LYS A 311 20.85 -14.79 12.93
N CYS A 312 21.46 -13.83 12.27
CA CYS A 312 20.95 -12.47 12.14
C CYS A 312 21.54 -11.81 10.90
N PHE A 313 20.94 -10.71 10.51
CA PHE A 313 21.60 -9.73 9.66
C PHE A 313 21.72 -8.40 10.42
N THR A 314 22.61 -7.55 9.97
CA THR A 314 22.82 -6.22 10.54
C THR A 314 22.35 -5.19 9.55
N SER A 315 21.49 -4.27 9.99
CA SER A 315 21.21 -3.03 9.28
C SER A 315 22.14 -1.93 9.80
N GLY A 316 22.86 -1.28 8.92
CA GLY A 316 23.71 -0.14 9.19
C GLY A 316 23.26 1.08 8.41
N ALA A 317 22.88 2.15 9.13
CA ALA A 317 22.50 3.43 8.56
C ALA A 317 23.64 4.44 8.72
N VAL A 318 24.04 5.07 7.62
CA VAL A 318 25.14 6.02 7.58
C VAL A 318 24.69 7.27 6.85
N ALA A 319 24.76 8.42 7.53
CA ALA A 319 24.63 9.70 6.86
C ALA A 319 26.03 10.27 6.56
N THR A 320 26.19 10.77 5.35
CA THR A 320 27.42 11.41 4.88
C THR A 320 27.14 12.81 4.36
N ALA A 321 28.13 13.69 4.49
CA ALA A 321 28.17 15.00 3.85
C ALA A 321 29.44 15.07 3.02
N GLY A 322 29.31 15.02 1.69
CA GLY A 322 30.43 14.76 0.79
C GLY A 322 31.13 13.44 1.16
N ASP A 323 32.43 13.49 1.42
CA ASP A 323 33.24 12.33 1.81
C ASP A 323 33.32 12.12 3.34
N THR A 324 32.58 12.92 4.12
CA THR A 324 32.61 12.84 5.58
C THR A 324 31.43 12.06 6.12
N ILE A 325 31.68 11.06 6.95
CA ILE A 325 30.66 10.38 7.74
C ILE A 325 30.26 11.31 8.88
N VAL A 326 28.95 11.60 8.95
CA VAL A 326 28.40 12.41 10.04
C VAL A 326 27.78 11.50 11.11
N PRO A 327 26.48 11.29 11.27
CA PRO A 327 25.99 10.29 12.21
C PRO A 327 25.89 8.89 11.59
N VAL A 328 26.01 7.88 12.46
CA VAL A 328 25.77 6.48 12.11
C VAL A 328 24.86 5.80 13.13
N SER A 329 24.07 4.83 12.68
CA SER A 329 23.30 3.94 13.53
C SER A 329 23.39 2.51 13.00
N TYR A 330 23.31 1.51 13.87
CA TYR A 330 23.27 0.12 13.43
C TYR A 330 22.44 -0.74 14.40
N THR A 331 21.89 -1.82 13.87
CA THR A 331 21.12 -2.80 14.65
C THR A 331 21.33 -4.21 14.11
N HIS A 332 21.28 -5.20 15.00
CA HIS A 332 21.30 -6.62 14.64
C HIS A 332 19.88 -7.18 14.74
N LEU A 333 19.35 -7.61 13.60
CA LEU A 333 18.02 -8.21 13.48
C LEU A 333 18.15 -9.73 13.55
N ARG A 334 17.49 -10.34 14.52
CA ARG A 334 17.43 -11.81 14.70
C ARG A 334 16.02 -12.30 14.40
N ALA A 335 15.93 -13.45 13.74
CA ALA A 335 14.68 -14.20 13.60
C ALA A 335 14.44 -15.09 14.83
#